data_109e6eb65530050e1862d162b60c046a
#
_entry.id   109e6eb65530050e1862d162b60c046a
#
_cell.length_a   1.000
_cell.length_b   1.000
_cell.length_c   1.000
_cell.angle_alpha   90.00
_cell.angle_beta   90.00
_cell.angle_gamma   90.00
#
_symmetry.space_group_name_H-M   'P 1'
#
loop_
_entity.id
_entity.type
_entity.pdbx_description
1 polymer ?
#
loop_
_entity_poly.entity_id
_entity_poly.type
_entity_poly.pdbx_seq_one_letter_code
_entity_poly.pdbx_strand_id
1 'polypeptide(L)'
;MPDCTETKVVFGRIGRRVIEADFDGGRLGSDGGVMLLRQADERLGLTRAAAQAIGDSRNPLLITHELRDLLAQRIYAMCCGYEDLNDHTSLREDVLMQTAVGVKDTMASSPTLCRLENRTARWQSVALHGVLVDQFIASHEHAPERIVLDIDASDIPLHGDQQRSEFHAYYDHHCYLPLYVFCGQAMLVCYLRNSKIDGAKHAGAVMRLLINRIRRSWPAVKIVVRGDSGFCRQGLIRWCERSGVSYVIGLARNRRLEDTVAMVEVAMAEAYRRSGVKQREIGEFRYAAESWDRERRVVTRLEYGNQGVNPRFVVTNLQEPAEQLYD
;
A
#
# COMPACT_ATOMS: atom_id res chain seq x y z
N MET A 1 -47.58 -0.12 31.15
CA MET A 1 -46.48 0.60 30.49
C MET A 1 -46.80 2.07 30.59
N PRO A 2 -45.96 2.95 31.16
CA PRO A 2 -46.28 4.35 31.19
C PRO A 2 -46.17 4.87 29.75
N ASP A 3 -47.21 5.60 29.30
CA ASP A 3 -47.21 6.37 28.08
C ASP A 3 -46.08 7.40 28.15
N CYS A 4 -45.09 7.25 27.27
CA CYS A 4 -44.12 8.31 27.02
C CYS A 4 -44.84 9.40 26.21
N THR A 5 -45.47 10.33 26.95
CA THR A 5 -45.94 11.60 26.40
C THR A 5 -44.73 12.35 25.85
N GLU A 6 -44.82 12.77 24.58
CA GLU A 6 -43.90 13.61 23.86
C GLU A 6 -43.41 14.77 24.73
N THR A 7 -42.17 14.69 25.19
CA THR A 7 -41.55 15.81 25.91
C THR A 7 -40.67 16.60 24.96
N LYS A 8 -41.27 17.52 24.21
CA LYS A 8 -40.51 18.55 23.53
C LYS A 8 -39.74 19.36 24.56
N VAL A 9 -38.45 19.48 24.37
CA VAL A 9 -37.57 20.33 25.18
C VAL A 9 -37.49 21.69 24.53
N VAL A 10 -37.99 22.72 25.23
CA VAL A 10 -37.97 24.11 24.77
C VAL A 10 -36.75 24.82 25.36
N PHE A 11 -35.84 25.27 24.49
CA PHE A 11 -34.61 25.97 24.90
C PHE A 11 -34.76 27.51 24.96
N GLY A 12 -35.98 28.02 24.85
CA GLY A 12 -36.26 29.45 24.89
C GLY A 12 -36.31 30.11 23.51
N ARG A 13 -35.99 31.40 23.44
CA ARG A 13 -36.12 32.21 22.23
C ARG A 13 -34.83 32.95 21.91
N ILE A 14 -34.50 33.02 20.64
CA ILE A 14 -33.49 33.94 20.09
C ILE A 14 -34.21 34.89 19.13
N GLY A 15 -34.53 36.09 19.62
CA GLY A 15 -35.36 37.04 18.89
C GLY A 15 -36.77 36.47 18.66
N ARG A 16 -37.20 36.32 17.40
CA ARG A 16 -38.50 35.76 17.03
C ARG A 16 -38.51 34.23 16.87
N ARG A 17 -37.34 33.56 16.96
CA ARG A 17 -37.21 32.11 16.79
C ARG A 17 -37.39 31.40 18.13
N VAL A 18 -38.31 30.45 18.17
CA VAL A 18 -38.43 29.48 19.28
C VAL A 18 -37.51 28.32 18.94
N ILE A 19 -36.74 27.86 19.93
CA ILE A 19 -35.85 26.72 19.82
C ILE A 19 -36.47 25.56 20.58
N GLU A 20 -36.85 24.52 19.86
CA GLU A 20 -37.42 23.30 20.40
C GLU A 20 -36.56 22.12 19.95
N ALA A 21 -36.38 21.12 20.81
CA ALA A 21 -35.81 19.82 20.43
C ALA A 21 -36.82 18.72 20.73
N ASP A 22 -36.83 17.75 19.87
CA ASP A 22 -37.67 16.57 19.98
C ASP A 22 -36.81 15.32 19.70
N PHE A 23 -37.20 14.19 20.20
CA PHE A 23 -36.50 12.91 19.99
C PHE A 23 -37.29 11.96 19.09
N ASP A 24 -38.07 12.52 18.16
CA ASP A 24 -38.90 11.80 17.19
C ASP A 24 -38.18 11.50 15.86
N GLY A 25 -36.90 11.87 15.72
CA GLY A 25 -36.10 11.75 14.50
C GLY A 25 -35.84 10.31 14.02
N GLY A 26 -36.32 9.29 14.75
CA GLY A 26 -36.13 7.90 14.40
C GLY A 26 -34.68 7.43 14.55
N ARG A 27 -34.29 6.40 13.80
CA ARG A 27 -32.91 5.89 13.78
C ARG A 27 -32.07 6.69 12.79
N LEU A 28 -31.05 7.37 13.27
CA LEU A 28 -30.11 8.15 12.47
C LEU A 28 -28.82 7.39 12.30
N GLY A 29 -28.26 7.42 11.09
CA GLY A 29 -26.90 6.98 10.80
C GLY A 29 -26.02 8.18 10.46
N SER A 30 -24.78 8.21 10.94
CA SER A 30 -23.85 9.33 10.75
C SER A 30 -23.08 9.31 9.44
N ASP A 31 -22.82 8.11 8.88
CA ASP A 31 -21.85 7.90 7.80
C ASP A 31 -22.52 7.57 6.46
N GLY A 32 -23.30 8.52 5.90
CA GLY A 32 -24.02 8.33 4.63
C GLY A 32 -23.15 7.86 3.45
N GLY A 33 -21.86 8.23 3.48
CA GLY A 33 -20.86 7.80 2.49
C GLY A 33 -20.63 6.28 2.43
N VAL A 34 -20.97 5.54 3.47
CA VAL A 34 -20.83 4.07 3.50
C VAL A 34 -21.65 3.37 2.41
N MET A 35 -22.74 4.00 1.94
CA MET A 35 -23.55 3.46 0.84
C MET A 35 -22.80 3.49 -0.51
N LEU A 36 -21.86 4.41 -0.71
CA LEU A 36 -20.98 4.42 -1.87
C LEU A 36 -19.97 3.27 -1.81
N LEU A 37 -19.47 2.94 -0.61
CA LEU A 37 -18.60 1.76 -0.42
C LEU A 37 -19.34 0.48 -0.76
N ARG A 38 -20.59 0.34 -0.31
CA ARG A 38 -21.45 -0.79 -0.70
C ARG A 38 -21.57 -0.91 -2.21
N GLN A 39 -21.90 0.18 -2.92
CA GLN A 39 -22.03 0.16 -4.37
C GLN A 39 -20.72 -0.20 -5.07
N ALA A 40 -19.60 0.30 -4.58
CA ALA A 40 -18.29 -0.07 -5.08
C ALA A 40 -18.00 -1.56 -4.88
N ASP A 41 -18.27 -2.09 -3.68
CA ASP A 41 -18.09 -3.51 -3.37
C ASP A 41 -19.02 -4.41 -4.19
N GLU A 42 -20.25 -4.02 -4.42
CA GLU A 42 -21.19 -4.77 -5.27
C GLU A 42 -20.70 -4.89 -6.71
N ARG A 43 -20.03 -3.85 -7.24
CA ARG A 43 -19.43 -3.87 -8.58
C ARG A 43 -18.13 -4.67 -8.63
N LEU A 44 -17.28 -4.51 -7.64
CA LEU A 44 -15.97 -5.17 -7.57
C LEU A 44 -16.07 -6.61 -7.08
N GLY A 45 -17.06 -6.92 -6.25
CA GLY A 45 -17.16 -8.20 -5.54
C GLY A 45 -16.02 -8.45 -4.54
N LEU A 46 -15.39 -7.37 -4.02
CA LEU A 46 -14.16 -7.44 -3.23
C LEU A 46 -14.35 -8.25 -1.94
N THR A 47 -15.36 -7.94 -1.13
CA THR A 47 -15.60 -8.65 0.13
C THR A 47 -15.97 -10.11 -0.09
N ARG A 48 -16.70 -10.40 -1.17
CA ARG A 48 -17.03 -11.79 -1.58
C ARG A 48 -15.78 -12.56 -1.99
N ALA A 49 -14.94 -11.96 -2.83
CA ALA A 49 -13.68 -12.56 -3.27
C ALA A 49 -12.72 -12.78 -2.09
N ALA A 50 -12.65 -11.83 -1.16
CA ALA A 50 -11.86 -11.95 0.06
C ALA A 50 -12.37 -13.09 0.95
N ALA A 51 -13.69 -13.20 1.17
CA ALA A 51 -14.27 -14.29 1.95
C ALA A 51 -14.00 -15.67 1.34
N GLN A 52 -14.10 -15.80 0.02
CA GLN A 52 -13.77 -17.02 -0.70
C GLN A 52 -12.28 -17.36 -0.58
N ALA A 53 -11.41 -16.37 -0.69
CA ALA A 53 -9.95 -16.56 -0.64
C ALA A 53 -9.47 -17.06 0.74
N ILE A 54 -10.04 -16.54 1.83
CA ILE A 54 -9.63 -16.95 3.18
C ILE A 54 -10.38 -18.17 3.71
N GLY A 55 -11.56 -18.43 3.17
CA GLY A 55 -12.40 -19.54 3.57
C GLY A 55 -12.94 -19.45 5.01
N ASP A 56 -14.04 -20.10 5.30
CA ASP A 56 -14.63 -20.14 6.65
C ASP A 56 -14.51 -21.54 7.25
N SER A 57 -13.69 -21.68 8.28
CA SER A 57 -13.48 -22.94 9.00
C SER A 57 -14.44 -23.16 10.18
N ARG A 58 -15.38 -22.23 10.40
CA ARG A 58 -16.37 -22.35 11.47
C ARG A 58 -17.39 -23.45 11.15
N ASN A 59 -17.98 -24.00 12.20
CA ASN A 59 -19.11 -24.94 12.03
C ASN A 59 -20.31 -24.19 11.42
N PRO A 60 -20.80 -24.57 10.23
CA PRO A 60 -21.93 -23.89 9.57
C PRO A 60 -23.19 -23.77 10.42
N LEU A 61 -23.46 -24.76 11.30
CA LEU A 61 -24.63 -24.76 12.17
C LEU A 61 -24.55 -23.72 13.31
N LEU A 62 -23.37 -23.14 13.56
CA LEU A 62 -23.13 -22.17 14.64
C LEU A 62 -22.76 -20.78 14.13
N ILE A 63 -22.90 -20.56 12.82
CA ILE A 63 -22.61 -19.26 12.20
C ILE A 63 -23.83 -18.35 12.37
N THR A 64 -23.66 -17.25 13.12
CA THR A 64 -24.65 -16.18 13.20
C THR A 64 -24.39 -15.09 12.14
N HIS A 65 -23.11 -14.81 11.86
CA HIS A 65 -22.69 -13.80 10.89
C HIS A 65 -21.80 -14.45 9.83
N GLU A 66 -22.18 -14.30 8.57
CA GLU A 66 -21.42 -14.82 7.43
C GLU A 66 -20.02 -14.17 7.37
N LEU A 67 -19.04 -14.90 6.85
CA LEU A 67 -17.67 -14.39 6.75
C LEU A 67 -17.59 -13.13 5.88
N ARG A 68 -18.36 -13.08 4.79
CA ARG A 68 -18.47 -11.91 3.92
C ARG A 68 -18.96 -10.68 4.69
N ASP A 69 -19.97 -10.86 5.56
CA ASP A 69 -20.55 -9.75 6.31
C ASP A 69 -19.59 -9.23 7.38
N LEU A 70 -18.85 -10.15 8.03
CA LEU A 70 -17.77 -9.77 8.95
C LEU A 70 -16.70 -8.91 8.26
N LEU A 71 -16.28 -9.31 7.05
CA LEU A 71 -15.30 -8.57 6.27
C LEU A 71 -15.86 -7.22 5.80
N ALA A 72 -17.09 -7.19 5.29
CA ALA A 72 -17.74 -5.95 4.88
C ALA A 72 -17.87 -4.98 6.05
N GLN A 73 -18.38 -5.45 7.19
CA GLN A 73 -18.49 -4.66 8.42
C GLN A 73 -17.15 -4.04 8.82
N ARG A 74 -16.07 -4.84 8.80
CA ARG A 74 -14.74 -4.38 9.22
C ARG A 74 -14.13 -3.41 8.21
N ILE A 75 -14.19 -3.73 6.92
CA ILE A 75 -13.62 -2.89 5.84
C ILE A 75 -14.37 -1.57 5.74
N TYR A 76 -15.70 -1.58 5.76
CA TYR A 76 -16.49 -0.35 5.65
C TYR A 76 -16.27 0.56 6.84
N ALA A 77 -16.21 0.00 8.07
CA ALA A 77 -15.89 0.77 9.27
C ALA A 77 -14.52 1.44 9.16
N MET A 78 -13.47 0.72 8.77
CA MET A 78 -12.14 1.31 8.55
C MET A 78 -12.17 2.42 7.49
N CYS A 79 -12.90 2.26 6.40
CA CYS A 79 -13.04 3.29 5.38
C CYS A 79 -13.80 4.54 5.88
N CYS A 80 -14.65 4.39 6.90
CA CYS A 80 -15.33 5.50 7.58
C CYS A 80 -14.51 6.11 8.74
N GLY A 81 -13.28 5.62 8.99
CA GLY A 81 -12.38 6.14 10.04
C GLY A 81 -12.50 5.39 11.38
N TYR A 82 -13.23 4.32 11.45
CA TYR A 82 -13.37 3.47 12.66
C TYR A 82 -12.35 2.33 12.63
N GLU A 83 -11.13 2.63 13.04
CA GLU A 83 -10.01 1.69 13.02
C GLU A 83 -10.03 0.71 14.20
N ASP A 84 -10.54 1.16 15.37
CA ASP A 84 -10.59 0.36 16.57
C ASP A 84 -11.74 -0.66 16.52
N LEU A 85 -11.45 -1.88 16.95
CA LEU A 85 -12.49 -2.93 17.08
C LEU A 85 -13.57 -2.55 18.11
N ASN A 86 -13.23 -1.75 19.13
CA ASN A 86 -14.18 -1.30 20.14
C ASN A 86 -15.31 -0.42 19.58
N ASP A 87 -15.06 0.30 18.48
CA ASP A 87 -16.08 1.09 17.78
C ASP A 87 -17.27 0.24 17.34
N HIS A 88 -17.03 -1.02 17.05
CA HIS A 88 -18.07 -1.96 16.67
C HIS A 88 -19.06 -2.27 17.81
N THR A 89 -18.81 -1.84 19.04
CA THR A 89 -19.78 -1.93 20.13
C THR A 89 -21.02 -1.07 19.85
N SER A 90 -20.84 0.10 19.26
CA SER A 90 -21.90 1.01 18.82
C SER A 90 -22.27 0.83 17.35
N LEU A 91 -21.29 0.71 16.46
CA LEU A 91 -21.54 0.56 15.02
C LEU A 91 -22.40 -0.65 14.66
N ARG A 92 -22.38 -1.72 15.46
CA ARG A 92 -23.21 -2.91 15.22
C ARG A 92 -24.71 -2.64 15.25
N GLU A 93 -25.14 -1.56 15.91
CA GLU A 93 -26.53 -1.12 16.00
C GLU A 93 -26.85 0.02 15.01
N ASP A 94 -25.87 0.55 14.29
CA ASP A 94 -26.10 1.60 13.32
C ASP A 94 -26.85 1.05 12.09
N VAL A 95 -28.03 1.61 11.83
CA VAL A 95 -28.94 1.15 10.76
C VAL A 95 -28.33 1.34 9.38
N LEU A 96 -27.56 2.40 9.20
CA LEU A 96 -26.95 2.70 7.91
C LEU A 96 -25.80 1.73 7.61
N MET A 97 -24.98 1.42 8.61
CA MET A 97 -23.92 0.42 8.50
C MET A 97 -24.53 -1.00 8.28
N GLN A 98 -25.58 -1.36 9.01
CA GLN A 98 -26.33 -2.61 8.80
C GLN A 98 -26.85 -2.70 7.35
N THR A 99 -27.42 -1.61 6.85
CA THR A 99 -27.91 -1.52 5.46
C THR A 99 -26.78 -1.66 4.46
N ALA A 100 -25.64 -1.03 4.70
CA ALA A 100 -24.47 -1.10 3.84
C ALA A 100 -23.92 -2.53 3.78
N VAL A 101 -23.77 -3.19 4.91
CA VAL A 101 -23.33 -4.59 4.99
C VAL A 101 -24.39 -5.55 4.38
N GLY A 102 -25.66 -5.19 4.45
CA GLY A 102 -26.78 -5.98 3.92
C GLY A 102 -27.41 -6.93 4.94
N VAL A 103 -27.28 -6.61 6.24
CA VAL A 103 -27.90 -7.37 7.33
C VAL A 103 -29.10 -6.60 7.89
N LYS A 104 -30.09 -7.35 8.42
CA LYS A 104 -31.32 -6.77 8.97
C LYS A 104 -31.27 -6.57 10.47
N ASP A 105 -30.43 -7.33 11.13
CA ASP A 105 -30.30 -7.40 12.57
C ASP A 105 -28.94 -6.84 13.03
N THR A 106 -28.72 -6.85 14.33
CA THR A 106 -27.45 -6.47 14.95
C THR A 106 -26.26 -7.16 14.29
N MET A 107 -25.25 -6.40 13.90
CA MET A 107 -24.03 -6.92 13.32
C MET A 107 -23.12 -7.57 14.37
N ALA A 108 -22.00 -8.11 13.93
CA ALA A 108 -21.03 -8.80 14.78
C ALA A 108 -20.43 -7.87 15.85
N SER A 109 -20.24 -8.41 17.03
CA SER A 109 -19.60 -7.71 18.16
C SER A 109 -18.09 -7.62 17.97
N SER A 110 -17.43 -6.66 18.66
CA SER A 110 -15.97 -6.51 18.73
C SER A 110 -15.25 -7.83 19.01
N PRO A 111 -15.63 -8.66 20.00
CA PRO A 111 -14.97 -9.95 20.21
C PRO A 111 -15.09 -10.93 19.05
N THR A 112 -16.16 -10.84 18.25
CA THR A 112 -16.33 -11.70 17.07
C THR A 112 -15.37 -11.27 15.95
N LEU A 113 -15.22 -9.98 15.71
CA LEU A 113 -14.27 -9.42 14.76
C LEU A 113 -12.83 -9.66 15.20
N CYS A 114 -12.53 -9.51 16.49
CA CYS A 114 -11.22 -9.82 17.06
C CYS A 114 -10.84 -11.31 16.82
N ARG A 115 -11.80 -12.24 17.02
CA ARG A 115 -11.55 -13.63 16.69
C ARG A 115 -11.34 -13.88 15.20
N LEU A 116 -11.98 -13.12 14.31
CA LEU A 116 -11.73 -13.18 12.88
C LEU A 116 -10.28 -12.80 12.56
N GLU A 117 -9.83 -11.64 13.05
CA GLU A 117 -8.48 -11.15 12.81
C GLU A 117 -7.41 -12.09 13.36
N ASN A 118 -7.57 -12.55 14.62
CA ASN A 118 -6.58 -13.41 15.30
C ASN A 118 -6.47 -14.83 14.75
N ARG A 119 -7.52 -15.36 14.10
CA ARG A 119 -7.45 -16.69 13.50
C ARG A 119 -6.86 -16.69 12.09
N THR A 120 -6.64 -15.52 11.50
CA THR A 120 -6.14 -15.41 10.14
C THR A 120 -4.68 -15.86 10.06
N ALA A 121 -4.41 -16.91 9.30
CA ALA A 121 -3.10 -17.48 9.11
C ALA A 121 -2.36 -16.80 7.93
N ARG A 122 -1.04 -16.98 7.89
CA ARG A 122 -0.18 -16.40 6.84
C ARG A 122 -0.63 -16.74 5.40
N TRP A 123 -1.11 -17.96 5.16
CA TRP A 123 -1.56 -18.36 3.82
C TRP A 123 -2.81 -17.58 3.37
N GLN A 124 -3.69 -17.21 4.32
CA GLN A 124 -4.86 -16.39 4.06
C GLN A 124 -4.46 -14.96 3.71
N SER A 125 -3.45 -14.40 4.39
CA SER A 125 -2.86 -13.11 4.01
C SER A 125 -2.33 -13.13 2.56
N VAL A 126 -1.63 -14.20 2.17
CA VAL A 126 -1.16 -14.36 0.77
C VAL A 126 -2.34 -14.48 -0.20
N ALA A 127 -3.41 -15.19 0.19
CA ALA A 127 -4.61 -15.31 -0.63
C ALA A 127 -5.32 -13.96 -0.83
N LEU A 128 -5.39 -13.12 0.21
CA LEU A 128 -5.93 -11.76 0.13
C LEU A 128 -5.13 -10.88 -0.84
N HIS A 129 -3.80 -10.95 -0.82
CA HIS A 129 -2.99 -10.28 -1.84
C HIS A 129 -3.33 -10.77 -3.25
N GLY A 130 -3.63 -12.07 -3.40
CA GLY A 130 -4.13 -12.60 -4.65
C GLY A 130 -5.41 -11.93 -5.13
N VAL A 131 -6.34 -11.63 -4.21
CA VAL A 131 -7.58 -10.89 -4.55
C VAL A 131 -7.26 -9.49 -5.06
N LEU A 132 -6.34 -8.76 -4.41
CA LEU A 132 -5.93 -7.43 -4.88
C LEU A 132 -5.36 -7.46 -6.29
N VAL A 133 -4.51 -8.45 -6.59
CA VAL A 133 -3.93 -8.64 -7.93
C VAL A 133 -5.00 -8.98 -8.96
N ASP A 134 -5.98 -9.81 -8.61
CA ASP A 134 -7.07 -10.18 -9.51
C ASP A 134 -7.99 -8.98 -9.79
N GLN A 135 -8.27 -8.14 -8.79
CA GLN A 135 -8.99 -6.88 -8.96
C GLN A 135 -8.23 -5.92 -9.90
N PHE A 136 -6.90 -5.80 -9.71
CA PHE A 136 -6.06 -5.02 -10.59
C PHE A 136 -6.13 -5.53 -12.04
N ILE A 137 -6.02 -6.84 -12.25
CA ILE A 137 -6.13 -7.44 -13.59
C ILE A 137 -7.51 -7.17 -14.19
N ALA A 138 -8.58 -7.36 -13.41
CA ALA A 138 -9.96 -7.15 -13.85
C ALA A 138 -10.30 -5.68 -14.14
N SER A 139 -9.55 -4.73 -13.59
CA SER A 139 -9.73 -3.30 -13.87
C SER A 139 -9.23 -2.87 -15.26
N HIS A 140 -8.56 -3.76 -15.98
CA HIS A 140 -8.06 -3.50 -17.32
C HIS A 140 -8.90 -4.25 -18.36
N GLU A 141 -9.42 -3.53 -19.31
CA GLU A 141 -10.18 -4.11 -20.44
C GLU A 141 -9.29 -5.02 -21.30
N HIS A 142 -8.04 -4.62 -21.50
CA HIS A 142 -7.03 -5.38 -22.24
C HIS A 142 -5.72 -5.45 -21.44
N ALA A 143 -4.94 -6.51 -21.71
CA ALA A 143 -3.61 -6.64 -21.12
C ALA A 143 -2.71 -5.45 -21.56
N PRO A 144 -2.11 -4.71 -20.62
CA PRO A 144 -1.19 -3.63 -20.98
C PRO A 144 0.09 -4.19 -21.62
N GLU A 145 0.70 -3.41 -22.51
CA GLU A 145 1.98 -3.82 -23.11
C GLU A 145 3.09 -3.85 -22.05
N ARG A 146 3.09 -2.91 -21.12
CA ARG A 146 4.11 -2.74 -20.08
C ARG A 146 3.47 -2.28 -18.77
N ILE A 147 3.98 -2.81 -17.66
CA ILE A 147 3.66 -2.33 -16.31
C ILE A 147 4.95 -2.06 -15.52
N VAL A 148 4.87 -1.09 -14.60
CA VAL A 148 5.93 -0.79 -13.65
C VAL A 148 5.45 -1.19 -12.26
N LEU A 149 6.24 -2.01 -11.59
CA LEU A 149 6.00 -2.45 -10.22
C LEU A 149 6.98 -1.71 -9.30
N ASP A 150 6.44 -0.76 -8.54
CA ASP A 150 7.19 0.00 -7.54
C ASP A 150 7.24 -0.78 -6.25
N ILE A 151 8.45 -1.13 -5.81
CA ILE A 151 8.69 -1.81 -4.54
C ILE A 151 9.30 -0.84 -3.53
N ASP A 152 8.70 -0.78 -2.35
CA ASP A 152 9.15 0.09 -1.27
C ASP A 152 8.98 -0.58 0.09
N ALA A 153 9.78 -0.15 1.07
CA ALA A 153 9.67 -0.51 2.48
C ALA A 153 9.57 0.77 3.30
N SER A 154 8.39 1.01 3.83
CA SER A 154 8.10 2.22 4.60
C SER A 154 7.83 1.86 6.06
N ASP A 155 8.15 2.74 6.99
CA ASP A 155 7.85 2.52 8.40
C ASP A 155 6.39 2.84 8.73
N ILE A 156 5.87 2.12 9.72
CA ILE A 156 4.61 2.45 10.40
C ILE A 156 4.94 2.66 11.87
N PRO A 157 4.96 3.92 12.36
CA PRO A 157 5.21 4.22 13.77
C PRO A 157 4.22 3.49 14.68
N LEU A 158 4.71 2.98 15.80
CA LEU A 158 3.92 2.27 16.78
C LEU A 158 3.85 3.04 18.09
N HIS A 159 2.67 3.06 18.66
CA HIS A 159 2.37 3.68 19.93
C HIS A 159 1.92 2.60 20.92
N GLY A 160 2.58 2.50 22.08
CA GLY A 160 2.32 1.47 23.09
C GLY A 160 2.95 0.10 22.80
N ASP A 161 2.58 -0.89 23.61
CA ASP A 161 3.18 -2.24 23.61
C ASP A 161 2.53 -3.16 22.56
N GLN A 162 2.78 -2.90 21.30
CA GLN A 162 2.28 -3.76 20.24
C GLN A 162 3.19 -4.99 20.06
N GLN A 163 2.57 -6.11 19.75
CA GLN A 163 3.27 -7.39 19.57
C GLN A 163 4.31 -7.28 18.43
N ARG A 164 5.55 -7.68 18.71
CA ARG A 164 6.68 -7.59 17.77
C ARG A 164 7.06 -6.17 17.37
N SER A 165 6.73 -5.19 18.21
CA SER A 165 7.26 -3.84 18.11
C SER A 165 8.77 -3.87 18.33
N GLU A 166 9.54 -3.31 17.41
CA GLU A 166 11.01 -3.25 17.49
C GLU A 166 11.47 -1.83 17.16
N PHE A 167 12.55 -1.38 17.83
CA PHE A 167 13.18 -0.10 17.53
C PHE A 167 13.95 -0.16 16.23
N HIS A 168 13.76 0.83 15.36
CA HIS A 168 14.47 0.96 14.09
C HIS A 168 15.38 2.17 14.10
N ALA A 169 16.70 1.95 14.11
CA ALA A 169 17.70 3.00 14.28
C ALA A 169 17.67 4.09 13.17
N TYR A 170 17.28 3.76 11.95
CA TYR A 170 17.17 4.74 10.86
C TYR A 170 16.00 5.70 11.05
N TYR A 171 14.85 5.20 11.55
CA TYR A 171 13.65 6.00 11.78
C TYR A 171 13.58 6.59 13.19
N ASP A 172 14.48 6.14 14.10
CA ASP A 172 14.59 6.60 15.49
C ASP A 172 13.30 6.40 16.33
N HIS A 173 12.55 5.35 16.03
CA HIS A 173 11.34 4.97 16.79
C HIS A 173 11.00 3.48 16.65
N HIS A 174 10.06 3.02 17.50
CA HIS A 174 9.46 1.70 17.36
C HIS A 174 8.48 1.69 16.19
N CYS A 175 8.62 0.74 15.28
CA CYS A 175 7.78 0.65 14.09
C CYS A 175 7.63 -0.77 13.56
N TYR A 176 6.65 -0.98 12.69
CA TYR A 176 6.68 -2.05 11.70
C TYR A 176 7.34 -1.55 10.41
N LEU A 177 7.82 -2.48 9.59
CA LEU A 177 8.43 -2.18 8.29
C LEU A 177 7.75 -3.00 7.18
N PRO A 178 6.51 -2.67 6.81
CA PRO A 178 5.83 -3.33 5.73
C PRO A 178 6.57 -3.17 4.40
N LEU A 179 6.41 -4.18 3.55
CA LEU A 179 6.85 -4.15 2.16
C LEU A 179 5.64 -3.92 1.27
N TYR A 180 5.69 -2.85 0.52
CA TYR A 180 4.66 -2.49 -0.45
C TYR A 180 5.10 -2.80 -1.87
N VAL A 181 4.14 -3.16 -2.72
CA VAL A 181 4.31 -3.15 -4.18
C VAL A 181 3.11 -2.48 -4.80
N PHE A 182 3.37 -1.46 -5.60
CA PHE A 182 2.36 -0.72 -6.34
C PHE A 182 2.54 -0.88 -7.85
N CYS A 183 1.44 -0.74 -8.59
CA CYS A 183 1.43 -0.47 -10.02
C CYS A 183 0.62 0.80 -10.26
N GLY A 184 1.30 1.93 -10.49
CA GLY A 184 0.67 3.24 -10.46
C GLY A 184 0.00 3.49 -9.10
N GLN A 185 -1.31 3.69 -9.06
CA GLN A 185 -2.06 3.90 -7.83
C GLN A 185 -2.58 2.59 -7.20
N ALA A 186 -2.48 1.46 -7.89
CA ALA A 186 -2.98 0.20 -7.40
C ALA A 186 -1.97 -0.47 -6.45
N MET A 187 -2.34 -0.63 -5.18
CA MET A 187 -1.58 -1.41 -4.21
C MET A 187 -1.82 -2.90 -4.46
N LEU A 188 -0.78 -3.63 -4.84
CA LEU A 188 -0.83 -5.06 -5.13
C LEU A 188 -0.37 -5.91 -3.95
N VAL A 189 0.54 -5.38 -3.16
CA VAL A 189 1.09 -6.04 -1.96
C VAL A 189 1.26 -5.04 -0.83
N CYS A 190 0.84 -5.45 0.37
CA CYS A 190 1.14 -4.82 1.65
C CYS A 190 1.54 -5.93 2.63
N TYR A 191 2.82 -6.28 2.68
CA TYR A 191 3.31 -7.37 3.53
C TYR A 191 3.87 -6.82 4.83
N LEU A 192 3.09 -6.94 5.91
CA LEU A 192 3.48 -6.50 7.25
C LEU A 192 4.67 -7.30 7.79
N ARG A 193 5.70 -6.60 8.29
CA ARG A 193 6.92 -7.16 8.85
C ARG A 193 7.33 -6.38 10.10
N ASN A 194 8.07 -7.01 11.00
CA ASN A 194 8.73 -6.26 12.06
C ASN A 194 9.87 -5.41 11.46
N SER A 195 10.31 -4.39 12.19
CA SER A 195 11.33 -3.46 11.71
C SER A 195 12.78 -3.95 11.89
N LYS A 196 13.02 -5.04 12.64
CA LYS A 196 14.36 -5.58 12.89
C LYS A 196 14.87 -6.47 11.75
N ILE A 197 14.61 -6.05 10.52
CA ILE A 197 15.01 -6.76 9.30
C ILE A 197 15.54 -5.77 8.26
N ASP A 198 16.34 -6.27 7.32
CA ASP A 198 16.69 -5.51 6.12
C ASP A 198 15.43 -5.16 5.30
N GLY A 199 15.31 -3.91 4.85
CA GLY A 199 14.15 -3.42 4.07
C GLY A 199 13.88 -4.24 2.80
N ALA A 200 14.92 -4.78 2.15
CA ALA A 200 14.78 -5.65 0.99
C ALA A 200 14.51 -7.13 1.35
N LYS A 201 14.47 -7.50 2.62
CA LYS A 201 14.16 -8.86 3.05
C LYS A 201 12.81 -9.30 2.47
N HIS A 202 12.75 -10.50 1.92
CA HIS A 202 11.59 -11.09 1.25
C HIS A 202 11.20 -10.48 -0.11
N ALA A 203 11.79 -9.35 -0.54
CA ALA A 203 11.46 -8.69 -1.81
C ALA A 203 11.47 -9.66 -3.01
N GLY A 204 12.52 -10.45 -3.15
CA GLY A 204 12.62 -11.42 -4.26
C GLY A 204 11.54 -12.51 -4.24
N ALA A 205 11.11 -12.97 -3.06
CA ALA A 205 10.02 -13.95 -2.94
C ALA A 205 8.67 -13.32 -3.27
N VAL A 206 8.40 -12.12 -2.76
CA VAL A 206 7.17 -11.36 -3.03
C VAL A 206 7.06 -11.07 -4.52
N MET A 207 8.10 -10.52 -5.14
CA MET A 207 8.11 -10.20 -6.58
C MET A 207 7.90 -11.44 -7.44
N ARG A 208 8.48 -12.58 -7.06
CA ARG A 208 8.29 -13.85 -7.78
C ARG A 208 6.84 -14.31 -7.75
N LEU A 209 6.19 -14.28 -6.59
CA LEU A 209 4.79 -14.68 -6.44
C LEU A 209 3.87 -13.74 -7.23
N LEU A 210 4.07 -12.44 -7.09
CA LEU A 210 3.29 -11.41 -7.77
C LEU A 210 3.42 -11.52 -9.29
N ILE A 211 4.63 -11.53 -9.81
CA ILE A 211 4.89 -11.57 -11.26
C ILE A 211 4.38 -12.87 -11.87
N ASN A 212 4.55 -14.00 -11.19
CA ASN A 212 4.00 -15.28 -11.67
C ASN A 212 2.46 -15.23 -11.74
N ARG A 213 1.79 -14.57 -10.79
CA ARG A 213 0.34 -14.42 -10.83
C ARG A 213 -0.09 -13.52 -12.01
N ILE A 214 0.55 -12.37 -12.19
CA ILE A 214 0.25 -11.45 -13.30
C ILE A 214 0.46 -12.14 -14.66
N ARG A 215 1.56 -12.88 -14.83
CA ARG A 215 1.86 -13.58 -16.08
C ARG A 215 0.93 -14.73 -16.41
N ARG A 216 0.18 -15.27 -15.44
CA ARG A 216 -0.89 -16.24 -15.74
C ARG A 216 -2.02 -15.63 -16.55
N SER A 217 -2.36 -14.38 -16.29
CA SER A 217 -3.41 -13.64 -17.02
C SER A 217 -2.85 -12.85 -18.20
N TRP A 218 -1.64 -12.31 -18.08
CA TRP A 218 -0.95 -11.51 -19.09
C TRP A 218 0.43 -12.08 -19.43
N PRO A 219 0.51 -13.20 -20.20
CA PRO A 219 1.78 -13.88 -20.46
C PRO A 219 2.83 -13.04 -21.18
N ALA A 220 2.38 -12.09 -22.04
CA ALA A 220 3.25 -11.25 -22.88
C ALA A 220 3.60 -9.89 -22.26
N VAL A 221 3.05 -9.55 -21.08
CA VAL A 221 3.27 -8.24 -20.46
C VAL A 221 4.74 -8.02 -20.12
N LYS A 222 5.27 -6.88 -20.55
CA LYS A 222 6.60 -6.42 -20.14
C LYS A 222 6.53 -5.86 -18.73
N ILE A 223 7.36 -6.36 -17.82
CA ILE A 223 7.36 -5.96 -16.42
C ILE A 223 8.66 -5.28 -16.08
N VAL A 224 8.57 -4.09 -15.48
CA VAL A 224 9.69 -3.35 -14.94
C VAL A 224 9.55 -3.28 -13.43
N VAL A 225 10.56 -3.69 -12.70
CA VAL A 225 10.65 -3.51 -11.23
C VAL A 225 11.42 -2.23 -10.95
N ARG A 226 10.80 -1.31 -10.20
CA ARG A 226 11.43 -0.06 -9.77
C ARG A 226 11.51 -0.03 -8.24
N GLY A 227 12.66 0.39 -7.72
CA GLY A 227 12.87 0.50 -6.28
C GLY A 227 14.04 1.41 -5.95
N ASP A 228 14.15 1.78 -4.69
CA ASP A 228 15.26 2.58 -4.19
C ASP A 228 16.56 1.76 -4.05
N SER A 229 17.60 2.38 -3.53
CA SER A 229 18.92 1.74 -3.36
C SER A 229 18.91 0.61 -2.31
N GLY A 230 17.96 0.59 -1.41
CA GLY A 230 17.75 -0.49 -0.45
C GLY A 230 17.47 -1.83 -1.14
N PHE A 231 16.83 -1.80 -2.30
CA PHE A 231 16.50 -2.99 -3.09
C PHE A 231 17.60 -3.40 -4.09
N CYS A 232 18.73 -2.69 -4.14
CA CYS A 232 19.85 -3.06 -5.00
C CYS A 232 20.58 -4.30 -4.44
N ARG A 233 19.93 -5.44 -4.53
CA ARG A 233 20.44 -6.74 -4.05
C ARG A 233 20.72 -7.66 -5.25
N GLN A 234 21.92 -8.20 -5.31
CA GLN A 234 22.35 -9.10 -6.41
C GLN A 234 21.33 -10.23 -6.65
N GLY A 235 20.78 -10.82 -5.59
CA GLY A 235 19.79 -11.89 -5.71
C GLY A 235 18.52 -11.49 -6.44
N LEU A 236 18.00 -10.29 -6.21
CA LEU A 236 16.82 -9.73 -6.88
C LEU A 236 17.16 -9.42 -8.35
N ILE A 237 18.25 -8.72 -8.60
CA ILE A 237 18.70 -8.34 -9.94
C ILE A 237 18.91 -9.57 -10.84
N ARG A 238 19.66 -10.57 -10.36
CA ARG A 238 19.89 -11.83 -11.08
C ARG A 238 18.61 -12.60 -11.37
N TRP A 239 17.66 -12.57 -10.43
CA TRP A 239 16.38 -13.20 -10.66
C TRP A 239 15.59 -12.45 -11.75
N CYS A 240 15.54 -11.13 -11.72
CA CYS A 240 14.91 -10.33 -12.78
C CYS A 240 15.48 -10.68 -14.15
N GLU A 241 16.81 -10.66 -14.28
CA GLU A 241 17.52 -10.98 -15.54
C GLU A 241 17.19 -12.37 -16.06
N ARG A 242 17.19 -13.39 -15.19
CA ARG A 242 16.88 -14.77 -15.58
C ARG A 242 15.40 -14.99 -15.91
N SER A 243 14.52 -14.15 -15.36
CA SER A 243 13.08 -14.27 -15.53
C SER A 243 12.52 -13.35 -16.62
N GLY A 244 13.38 -12.67 -17.40
CA GLY A 244 12.95 -11.73 -18.42
C GLY A 244 12.12 -10.57 -17.83
N VAL A 245 12.53 -10.08 -16.66
CA VAL A 245 11.96 -8.93 -15.98
C VAL A 245 12.95 -7.79 -16.06
N SER A 246 12.48 -6.64 -16.50
CA SER A 246 13.27 -5.42 -16.51
C SER A 246 13.31 -4.78 -15.12
N TYR A 247 14.32 -3.95 -14.88
CA TYR A 247 14.40 -3.25 -13.61
C TYR A 247 15.07 -1.87 -13.76
N VAL A 248 14.71 -0.95 -12.86
CA VAL A 248 15.36 0.33 -12.61
C VAL A 248 15.47 0.47 -11.10
N ILE A 249 16.64 0.21 -10.54
CA ILE A 249 16.85 0.18 -9.09
C ILE A 249 17.91 1.21 -8.71
N GLY A 250 17.62 2.01 -7.70
CA GLY A 250 18.57 2.96 -7.15
C GLY A 250 19.88 2.27 -6.75
N LEU A 251 20.99 2.97 -6.89
CA LEU A 251 22.29 2.48 -6.45
C LEU A 251 22.88 3.48 -5.44
N ALA A 252 23.17 2.98 -4.24
CA ALA A 252 23.73 3.80 -3.19
C ALA A 252 25.10 4.38 -3.61
N ARG A 253 25.32 5.64 -3.29
CA ARG A 253 26.60 6.33 -3.56
C ARG A 253 27.75 5.60 -2.89
N ASN A 254 28.87 5.56 -3.58
CA ASN A 254 30.14 5.11 -3.05
C ASN A 254 31.27 5.79 -3.81
N ARG A 255 32.46 5.75 -3.24
CA ARG A 255 33.63 6.46 -3.78
C ARG A 255 33.92 6.11 -5.25
N ARG A 256 33.80 4.85 -5.65
CA ARG A 256 34.06 4.44 -7.06
C ARG A 256 33.07 5.06 -8.05
N LEU A 257 31.80 5.20 -7.66
CA LEU A 257 30.78 5.88 -8.48
C LEU A 257 31.05 7.38 -8.54
N GLU A 258 31.40 7.98 -7.41
CA GLU A 258 31.73 9.41 -7.32
C GLU A 258 33.00 9.73 -8.15
N ASP A 259 34.04 8.93 -8.04
CA ASP A 259 35.26 9.06 -8.85
C ASP A 259 34.96 8.97 -10.36
N THR A 260 33.99 8.15 -10.78
CA THR A 260 33.59 7.99 -12.18
C THR A 260 32.97 9.27 -12.77
N VAL A 261 32.24 10.04 -11.96
CA VAL A 261 31.53 11.25 -12.42
C VAL A 261 32.23 12.55 -12.07
N ALA A 262 33.33 12.50 -11.31
CA ALA A 262 34.01 13.66 -10.74
C ALA A 262 34.37 14.72 -11.77
N MET A 263 34.86 14.36 -12.96
CA MET A 263 35.21 15.30 -14.01
C MET A 263 34.02 16.08 -14.56
N VAL A 264 32.85 15.38 -14.66
CA VAL A 264 31.59 16.00 -15.10
C VAL A 264 31.09 16.97 -14.02
N GLU A 265 31.20 16.59 -12.76
CA GLU A 265 30.83 17.47 -11.63
C GLU A 265 31.65 18.76 -11.59
N VAL A 266 32.97 18.70 -11.86
CA VAL A 266 33.82 19.86 -11.95
C VAL A 266 33.37 20.79 -13.09
N ALA A 267 33.10 20.25 -14.27
CA ALA A 267 32.59 21.01 -15.40
C ALA A 267 31.25 21.68 -15.12
N MET A 268 30.33 20.97 -14.47
CA MET A 268 29.03 21.49 -14.05
C MET A 268 29.17 22.61 -13.02
N ALA A 269 30.08 22.47 -12.06
CA ALA A 269 30.40 23.51 -11.08
C ALA A 269 30.90 24.81 -11.73
N GLU A 270 31.76 24.69 -12.76
CA GLU A 270 32.24 25.84 -13.51
C GLU A 270 31.15 26.49 -14.36
N ALA A 271 30.29 25.68 -15.01
CA ALA A 271 29.16 26.18 -15.77
C ALA A 271 28.16 26.93 -14.87
N TYR A 272 27.87 26.38 -13.70
CA TYR A 272 27.01 27.04 -12.70
C TYR A 272 27.62 28.37 -12.21
N ARG A 273 28.93 28.40 -11.90
CA ARG A 273 29.60 29.63 -11.47
C ARG A 273 29.53 30.73 -12.51
N ARG A 274 29.55 30.36 -13.81
CA ARG A 274 29.47 31.32 -14.91
C ARG A 274 28.07 31.82 -15.20
N SER A 275 27.08 30.95 -15.11
CA SER A 275 25.71 31.23 -15.55
C SER A 275 24.72 31.53 -14.42
N GLY A 276 25.00 31.10 -13.20
CA GLY A 276 24.04 31.10 -12.08
C GLY A 276 22.85 30.17 -12.27
N VAL A 277 22.79 29.37 -13.36
CA VAL A 277 21.67 28.49 -13.71
C VAL A 277 21.98 27.06 -13.31
N LYS A 278 21.00 26.39 -12.67
CA LYS A 278 21.11 24.99 -12.30
C LYS A 278 21.50 24.14 -13.52
N GLN A 279 22.51 23.30 -13.34
CA GLN A 279 22.98 22.37 -14.36
C GLN A 279 22.35 20.97 -14.11
N ARG A 280 22.06 20.27 -15.20
CA ARG A 280 21.60 18.87 -15.18
C ARG A 280 22.29 18.11 -16.32
N GLU A 281 22.92 17.00 -15.97
CA GLU A 281 23.56 16.07 -16.92
C GLU A 281 23.09 14.65 -16.66
N ILE A 282 22.86 13.91 -17.74
CA ILE A 282 22.54 12.49 -17.69
C ILE A 282 23.64 11.74 -18.44
N GLY A 283 24.17 10.72 -17.81
CA GLY A 283 25.21 9.87 -18.38
C GLY A 283 24.97 8.40 -18.08
N GLU A 284 25.74 7.55 -18.73
CA GLU A 284 25.71 6.11 -18.48
C GLU A 284 27.10 5.49 -18.58
N PHE A 285 27.29 4.42 -17.84
CA PHE A 285 28.53 3.65 -17.84
C PHE A 285 28.30 2.21 -17.38
N ARG A 286 29.32 1.37 -17.54
CA ARG A 286 29.32 0.02 -16.97
C ARG A 286 29.95 0.03 -15.60
N TYR A 287 29.31 -0.68 -14.65
CA TYR A 287 29.78 -0.75 -13.29
C TYR A 287 29.54 -2.15 -12.70
N ALA A 288 30.45 -2.60 -11.87
CA ALA A 288 30.29 -3.79 -11.02
C ALA A 288 30.62 -3.44 -9.58
N ALA A 289 29.66 -3.64 -8.67
CA ALA A 289 29.96 -3.69 -7.24
C ALA A 289 30.74 -4.99 -6.92
N GLU A 290 31.49 -5.02 -5.81
CA GLU A 290 32.27 -6.20 -5.41
C GLU A 290 31.41 -7.46 -5.23
N SER A 291 30.15 -7.29 -4.80
CA SER A 291 29.19 -8.37 -4.61
C SER A 291 28.51 -8.83 -5.91
N TRP A 292 28.78 -8.19 -7.04
CA TRP A 292 28.11 -8.50 -8.31
C TRP A 292 28.93 -9.52 -9.10
N ASP A 293 28.20 -10.38 -9.84
CA ASP A 293 28.76 -11.41 -10.70
C ASP A 293 29.23 -10.89 -12.07
N ARG A 294 28.81 -9.67 -12.43
CA ARG A 294 29.16 -9.03 -13.71
C ARG A 294 28.90 -7.54 -13.69
N GLU A 295 29.45 -6.84 -14.66
CA GLU A 295 29.10 -5.44 -14.91
C GLU A 295 27.68 -5.30 -15.43
N ARG A 296 27.03 -4.20 -14.97
CA ARG A 296 25.70 -3.80 -15.39
C ARG A 296 25.69 -2.35 -15.83
N ARG A 297 24.70 -1.99 -16.64
CA ARG A 297 24.46 -0.62 -17.04
C ARG A 297 24.03 0.20 -15.84
N VAL A 298 24.73 1.28 -15.60
CA VAL A 298 24.37 2.31 -14.60
C VAL A 298 24.10 3.59 -15.35
N VAL A 299 22.93 4.19 -15.08
CA VAL A 299 22.59 5.52 -15.56
C VAL A 299 22.71 6.47 -14.39
N THR A 300 23.33 7.63 -14.63
CA THR A 300 23.50 8.67 -13.62
C THR A 300 22.79 9.94 -14.03
N ARG A 301 22.16 10.59 -13.06
CA ARG A 301 21.69 11.96 -13.16
C ARG A 301 22.46 12.81 -12.19
N LEU A 302 23.15 13.78 -12.74
CA LEU A 302 23.92 14.77 -12.00
C LEU A 302 23.15 16.09 -12.02
N GLU A 303 22.95 16.68 -10.88
CA GLU A 303 22.37 18.02 -10.75
C GLU A 303 23.31 18.88 -9.93
N TYR A 304 23.57 20.09 -10.37
CA TYR A 304 24.40 21.08 -9.66
C TYR A 304 23.62 22.38 -9.48
N GLY A 305 23.53 22.87 -8.26
CA GLY A 305 22.85 24.11 -7.90
C GLY A 305 23.46 24.76 -6.66
N ASN A 306 22.70 25.60 -5.99
CA ASN A 306 23.13 26.35 -4.80
C ASN A 306 23.57 25.45 -3.61
N GLN A 307 23.11 24.21 -3.55
CA GLN A 307 23.49 23.22 -2.54
C GLN A 307 24.66 22.31 -2.99
N GLY A 308 25.28 22.62 -4.13
CA GLY A 308 26.34 21.81 -4.73
C GLY A 308 25.81 20.71 -5.63
N VAL A 309 26.60 19.62 -5.80
CA VAL A 309 26.29 18.49 -6.65
C VAL A 309 25.37 17.50 -5.95
N ASN A 310 24.44 16.93 -6.71
CA ASN A 310 23.55 15.86 -6.25
C ASN A 310 23.54 14.71 -7.27
N PRO A 311 24.52 13.80 -7.23
CA PRO A 311 24.57 12.65 -8.11
C PRO A 311 23.55 11.58 -7.67
N ARG A 312 22.82 11.03 -8.63
CA ARG A 312 21.94 9.88 -8.43
C ARG A 312 22.28 8.80 -9.45
N PHE A 313 22.31 7.58 -8.98
CA PHE A 313 22.67 6.42 -9.81
C PHE A 313 21.54 5.41 -9.77
N VAL A 314 21.23 4.81 -10.91
CA VAL A 314 20.34 3.66 -11.03
C VAL A 314 21.01 2.56 -11.86
N VAL A 315 20.82 1.32 -11.46
CA VAL A 315 21.21 0.15 -12.22
C VAL A 315 20.01 -0.39 -13.00
N THR A 316 20.21 -0.78 -14.24
CA THR A 316 19.14 -1.22 -15.13
C THR A 316 19.60 -2.25 -16.16
N ASN A 317 18.67 -3.07 -16.67
CA ASN A 317 18.84 -3.89 -17.86
C ASN A 317 18.03 -3.40 -19.06
N LEU A 318 17.32 -2.27 -18.90
CA LEU A 318 16.62 -1.61 -19.99
C LEU A 318 17.62 -1.05 -21.02
N GLN A 319 17.21 -0.97 -22.28
CA GLN A 319 18.04 -0.50 -23.38
C GLN A 319 17.62 0.87 -23.92
N GLU A 320 16.53 1.42 -23.38
CA GLU A 320 16.05 2.77 -23.72
C GLU A 320 17.12 3.83 -23.45
N PRO A 321 17.11 4.98 -24.15
CA PRO A 321 18.03 6.11 -23.89
C PRO A 321 18.03 6.52 -22.41
N ALA A 322 19.20 6.93 -21.92
CA ALA A 322 19.39 7.24 -20.50
C ALA A 322 18.43 8.34 -19.99
N GLU A 323 18.12 9.31 -20.83
CA GLU A 323 17.20 10.41 -20.55
C GLU A 323 15.79 9.91 -20.24
N GLN A 324 15.30 8.93 -21.00
CA GLN A 324 13.95 8.35 -20.82
C GLN A 324 13.81 7.49 -19.58
N LEU A 325 14.90 7.12 -18.95
CA LEU A 325 14.89 6.33 -17.71
C LEU A 325 14.72 7.19 -16.44
N TYR A 326 14.91 8.50 -16.57
CA TYR A 326 14.79 9.47 -15.47
C TYR A 326 13.59 10.42 -15.57
N ASP A 327 12.88 10.42 -16.67
CA ASP A 327 11.63 11.15 -16.89
C ASP A 327 10.44 10.23 -16.61
#